data_b8feb3d3906a0ddd398f5ae1cc0f24f9
#
_entry.id   b8feb3d3906a0ddd398f5ae1cc0f24f9
#
_cell.length_a   1.000
_cell.length_b   1.000
_cell.length_c   1.000
_cell.angle_alpha   90.00
_cell.angle_beta   90.00
_cell.angle_gamma   90.00
#
_symmetry.space_group_name_H-M   'P 1'
#
loop_
_entity.id
_entity.type
_entity.pdbx_description
1 polymer ?
#
loop_
_entity_poly.entity_id
_entity_poly.type
_entity_poly.pdbx_seq_one_letter_code
_entity_poly.pdbx_strand_id
1 'polypeptide(L)'
;MKQRVNIARALAVEPDILLMDEPFSNLDPLTAESLRSEVLDIWLSSILPIKSIIMVTHNVEEAVLMSDKVIILSPRPARVLRIVDVKIPRPRTRKMPEVQELVDKVYEYVSRSSLLRYYI
;
A
#
# COMPACT_ATOMS: atom_id res chain seq x y z
N MET A 1 -20.47 -0.61 5.32
CA MET A 1 -19.18 -1.16 5.62
C MET A 1 -18.79 -2.30 4.71
N LYS A 2 -18.99 -2.05 3.41
CA LYS A 2 -18.73 -3.03 2.36
C LYS A 2 -17.27 -3.52 2.34
N GLN A 3 -16.30 -2.62 2.62
CA GLN A 3 -14.87 -2.99 2.55
C GLN A 3 -14.47 -3.99 3.64
N ARG A 4 -15.00 -3.83 4.85
CA ARG A 4 -14.74 -4.81 5.92
C ARG A 4 -15.29 -6.19 5.56
N VAL A 5 -16.48 -6.23 5.00
CA VAL A 5 -17.12 -7.49 4.58
C VAL A 5 -16.32 -8.12 3.44
N ASN A 6 -15.89 -7.34 2.46
CA ASN A 6 -15.11 -7.83 1.34
C ASN A 6 -13.76 -8.40 1.78
N ILE A 7 -13.07 -7.72 2.69
CA ILE A 7 -11.81 -8.18 3.25
C ILE A 7 -12.04 -9.48 4.05
N ALA A 8 -13.07 -9.51 4.89
CA ALA A 8 -13.40 -10.70 5.66
C ALA A 8 -13.71 -11.91 4.77
N ARG A 9 -14.44 -11.70 3.67
CA ARG A 9 -14.72 -12.77 2.70
C ARG A 9 -13.45 -13.30 2.05
N ALA A 10 -12.55 -12.41 1.66
CA ALA A 10 -11.28 -12.80 1.07
C ALA A 10 -10.42 -13.59 2.06
N LEU A 11 -10.42 -13.20 3.34
CA LEU A 11 -9.66 -13.88 4.38
C LEU A 11 -10.29 -15.22 4.78
N ALA A 12 -11.62 -15.36 4.66
CA ALA A 12 -12.33 -16.58 5.06
C ALA A 12 -11.93 -17.81 4.24
N VAL A 13 -11.44 -17.63 3.02
CA VAL A 13 -10.96 -18.72 2.18
C VAL A 13 -9.50 -19.09 2.45
N GLU A 14 -8.87 -18.45 3.42
CA GLU A 14 -7.48 -18.67 3.82
C GLU A 14 -6.51 -18.67 2.64
N PRO A 15 -6.41 -17.55 1.90
CA PRO A 15 -5.55 -17.49 0.72
C PRO A 15 -4.07 -17.49 1.10
N ASP A 16 -3.23 -17.98 0.21
CA ASP A 16 -1.78 -17.80 0.33
C ASP A 16 -1.38 -16.37 0.01
N ILE A 17 -2.01 -15.79 -1.01
CA ILE A 17 -1.76 -14.41 -1.45
C ILE A 17 -3.09 -13.67 -1.45
N LEU A 18 -3.13 -12.54 -0.77
CA LEU A 18 -4.29 -11.65 -0.78
C LEU A 18 -4.03 -10.48 -1.73
N LEU A 19 -4.94 -10.29 -2.68
CA LEU A 19 -4.88 -9.15 -3.60
C LEU A 19 -5.93 -8.12 -3.21
N MET A 20 -5.51 -6.87 -3.06
CA MET A 20 -6.40 -5.75 -2.76
C MET A 20 -6.19 -4.64 -3.78
N ASP A 21 -7.26 -4.21 -4.42
CA ASP A 21 -7.23 -3.13 -5.41
C ASP A 21 -7.94 -1.91 -4.86
N GLU A 22 -7.18 -0.86 -4.56
CA GLU A 22 -7.69 0.41 -4.01
C GLU A 22 -8.64 0.18 -2.84
N PRO A 23 -8.26 -0.60 -1.82
CA PRO A 23 -9.21 -1.06 -0.81
C PRO A 23 -9.77 0.04 0.09
N PHE A 24 -9.11 1.19 0.17
CA PHE A 24 -9.50 2.27 1.08
C PHE A 24 -9.87 3.56 0.37
N SER A 25 -9.91 3.56 -0.96
CA SER A 25 -10.03 4.79 -1.75
C SER A 25 -11.36 5.53 -1.61
N ASN A 26 -12.43 4.82 -1.31
CA ASN A 26 -13.77 5.42 -1.20
C ASN A 26 -14.23 5.65 0.24
N LEU A 27 -13.29 5.57 1.19
CA LEU A 27 -13.59 5.74 2.60
C LEU A 27 -13.17 7.12 3.08
N ASP A 28 -13.86 7.64 4.09
CA ASP A 28 -13.41 8.85 4.77
C ASP A 28 -12.08 8.58 5.49
N PRO A 29 -11.28 9.63 5.78
CA PRO A 29 -9.94 9.46 6.34
C PRO A 29 -9.86 8.65 7.61
N LEU A 30 -10.78 8.84 8.55
CA LEU A 30 -10.77 8.12 9.82
C LEU A 30 -11.11 6.64 9.65
N THR A 31 -12.11 6.34 8.84
CA THR A 31 -12.49 4.96 8.54
C THR A 31 -11.38 4.24 7.79
N ALA A 32 -10.75 4.92 6.82
CA ALA A 32 -9.63 4.36 6.07
C ALA A 32 -8.45 4.02 6.99
N GLU A 33 -8.09 4.93 7.89
CA GLU A 33 -7.02 4.72 8.86
C GLU A 33 -7.31 3.53 9.78
N SER A 34 -8.52 3.46 10.29
CA SER A 34 -8.96 2.37 11.15
C SER A 34 -8.87 1.02 10.44
N LEU A 35 -9.33 0.96 9.19
CA LEU A 35 -9.32 -0.27 8.42
C LEU A 35 -7.90 -0.69 8.03
N ARG A 36 -7.03 0.26 7.70
CA ARG A 36 -5.62 -0.03 7.45
C ARG A 36 -4.96 -0.65 8.68
N SER A 37 -5.23 -0.10 9.86
CA SER A 37 -4.71 -0.66 11.11
C SER A 37 -5.19 -2.09 11.33
N GLU A 38 -6.47 -2.37 11.08
CA GLU A 38 -7.00 -3.72 11.23
C GLU A 38 -6.33 -4.71 10.27
N VAL A 39 -6.11 -4.31 9.03
CA VAL A 39 -5.41 -5.17 8.05
C VAL A 39 -3.98 -5.46 8.48
N LEU A 40 -3.27 -4.44 8.96
CA LEU A 40 -1.90 -4.61 9.44
C LEU A 40 -1.85 -5.50 10.68
N ASP A 41 -2.78 -5.35 11.61
CA ASP A 41 -2.85 -6.19 12.81
C ASP A 41 -3.05 -7.66 12.41
N ILE A 42 -3.91 -7.95 11.47
CA ILE A 42 -4.12 -9.31 10.95
C ILE A 42 -2.85 -9.85 10.31
N TRP A 43 -2.19 -9.06 9.49
CA TRP A 43 -0.95 -9.45 8.82
C TRP A 43 0.17 -9.74 9.82
N LEU A 44 0.37 -8.84 10.78
CA LEU A 44 1.47 -8.93 11.75
C LEU A 44 1.21 -9.99 12.83
N SER A 45 -0.04 -10.35 13.08
CA SER A 45 -0.39 -11.38 14.08
C SER A 45 0.01 -12.79 13.68
N SER A 46 0.20 -13.03 12.39
CA SER A 46 0.51 -14.36 11.83
C SER A 46 -0.50 -15.46 12.18
N ILE A 47 -1.73 -15.07 12.55
CA ILE A 47 -2.80 -16.02 12.87
C ILE A 47 -3.29 -16.75 11.62
N LEU A 48 -3.36 -16.03 10.50
CA LEU A 48 -3.80 -16.58 9.21
C LEU A 48 -2.60 -17.00 8.38
N PRO A 49 -2.73 -18.08 7.57
CA PRO A 49 -1.63 -18.60 6.77
C PRO A 49 -1.39 -17.78 5.49
N ILE A 50 -1.53 -16.47 5.54
CA ILE A 50 -1.28 -15.60 4.39
C ILE A 50 0.22 -15.38 4.28
N LYS A 51 0.78 -15.69 3.11
CA LYS A 51 2.21 -15.53 2.85
C LYS A 51 2.56 -14.14 2.34
N SER A 52 1.62 -13.49 1.64
CA SER A 52 1.87 -12.21 1.01
C SER A 52 0.57 -11.45 0.78
N ILE A 53 0.65 -10.12 0.87
CA ILE A 53 -0.43 -9.22 0.49
C ILE A 53 0.10 -8.31 -0.61
N ILE A 54 -0.64 -8.24 -1.72
CA ILE A 54 -0.35 -7.31 -2.80
C ILE A 54 -1.48 -6.29 -2.84
N MET A 55 -1.14 -5.03 -2.69
CA MET A 55 -2.12 -3.95 -2.67
C MET A 55 -1.82 -2.96 -3.79
N VAL A 56 -2.84 -2.66 -4.58
CA VAL A 56 -2.76 -1.59 -5.58
C VAL A 56 -3.34 -0.33 -4.98
N THR A 57 -2.57 0.75 -4.99
CA THR A 57 -3.00 2.05 -4.49
C THR A 57 -2.29 3.17 -5.25
N HIS A 58 -2.94 4.32 -5.38
CA HIS A 58 -2.31 5.54 -5.86
C HIS A 58 -1.97 6.50 -4.71
N ASN A 59 -2.23 6.10 -3.47
CA ASN A 59 -1.89 6.87 -2.29
C ASN A 59 -0.50 6.49 -1.81
N VAL A 60 0.48 7.36 -2.05
CA VAL A 60 1.89 7.10 -1.74
C VAL A 60 2.11 6.91 -0.23
N GLU A 61 1.48 7.74 0.60
CA GLU A 61 1.61 7.63 2.05
C GLU A 61 1.12 6.28 2.56
N GLU A 62 -0.02 5.81 2.05
CA GLU A 62 -0.56 4.50 2.36
C GLU A 62 0.42 3.38 2.00
N ALA A 63 1.01 3.46 0.80
CA ALA A 63 1.98 2.47 0.35
C ALA A 63 3.19 2.39 1.29
N VAL A 64 3.73 3.54 1.70
CA VAL A 64 4.88 3.59 2.61
C VAL A 64 4.53 3.10 4.01
N LEU A 65 3.35 3.48 4.53
CA LEU A 65 2.93 3.08 5.86
C LEU A 65 2.69 1.58 5.99
N MET A 66 2.18 0.95 4.95
CA MET A 66 1.72 -0.43 5.04
C MET A 66 2.70 -1.48 4.53
N SER A 67 3.51 -1.16 3.52
CA SER A 67 4.22 -2.19 2.78
C SER A 67 5.68 -2.36 3.16
N ASP A 68 6.20 -3.56 2.90
CA ASP A 68 7.63 -3.85 3.00
C ASP A 68 8.37 -3.42 1.74
N LYS A 69 7.67 -3.45 0.60
CA LYS A 69 8.21 -3.01 -0.70
C LYS A 69 7.16 -2.20 -1.43
N VAL A 70 7.60 -1.12 -2.05
CA VAL A 70 6.76 -0.30 -2.93
C VAL A 70 7.26 -0.48 -4.36
N ILE A 71 6.36 -0.95 -5.22
CA ILE A 71 6.65 -1.14 -6.64
C ILE A 71 6.01 0.00 -7.41
N ILE A 72 6.83 0.78 -8.10
CA ILE A 72 6.37 1.92 -8.88
C ILE A 72 6.23 1.50 -10.33
N LEU A 73 5.03 1.68 -10.87
CA LEU A 73 4.71 1.33 -12.24
C LEU A 73 4.62 2.55 -13.13
N SER A 74 5.00 2.39 -14.39
CA SER A 74 4.82 3.42 -15.39
C SER A 74 3.35 3.54 -15.83
N PRO A 75 2.97 4.66 -16.48
CA PRO A 75 1.72 4.71 -17.22
C PRO A 75 1.68 3.63 -18.30
N ARG A 76 0.53 3.43 -18.91
CA ARG A 76 0.35 2.41 -19.95
C ARG A 76 1.32 2.57 -21.13
N PRO A 77 1.95 1.48 -21.61
CA PRO A 77 1.91 0.13 -21.06
C PRO A 77 2.71 0.05 -19.75
N ALA A 78 2.12 -0.54 -18.72
CA ALA A 78 2.71 -0.56 -17.39
C ALA A 78 3.99 -1.39 -17.34
N ARG A 79 5.03 -0.81 -16.78
CA ARG A 79 6.33 -1.46 -16.54
C ARG A 79 6.76 -1.15 -15.12
N VAL A 80 7.56 -2.03 -14.54
CA VAL A 80 8.17 -1.74 -13.24
C VAL A 80 9.28 -0.72 -13.45
N LEU A 81 9.09 0.48 -12.92
CA LEU A 81 10.09 1.54 -13.00
C LEU A 81 11.11 1.43 -11.88
N ARG A 82 10.65 1.09 -10.67
CA ARG A 82 11.49 1.04 -9.50
C ARG A 82 10.86 0.19 -8.42
N ILE A 83 11.70 -0.49 -7.65
CA ILE A 83 11.29 -1.20 -6.44
C ILE A 83 11.99 -0.53 -5.26
N VAL A 84 11.21 -0.07 -4.29
CA VAL A 84 11.70 0.63 -3.11
C VAL A 84 11.49 -0.27 -1.89
N ASP A 85 12.57 -0.62 -1.21
CA ASP A 85 12.46 -1.34 0.07
C ASP A 85 12.13 -0.36 1.18
N VAL A 86 11.09 -0.68 1.95
CA VAL A 86 10.69 0.13 3.10
C VAL A 86 11.29 -0.49 4.35
N LYS A 87 12.40 0.08 4.80
CA LYS A 87 13.17 -0.45 5.94
C LYS A 87 12.82 0.20 7.27
N ILE A 88 11.70 0.90 7.32
CA ILE A 88 11.24 1.58 8.52
C ILE A 88 10.57 0.56 9.44
N PRO A 89 11.02 0.43 10.71
CA PRO A 89 10.37 -0.50 11.65
C PRO A 89 8.91 -0.15 11.90
N ARG A 90 8.09 -1.16 12.10
CA ARG A 90 6.71 -0.98 12.55
C ARG A 90 6.65 -0.90 14.07
N PRO A 91 5.70 -0.19 14.66
CA PRO A 91 4.62 0.56 14.02
C PRO A 91 5.11 1.84 13.36
N ARG A 92 4.48 2.21 12.23
CA ARG A 92 4.81 3.41 11.48
C ARG A 92 3.69 4.43 11.60
N THR A 93 4.05 5.71 11.73
CA THR A 93 3.08 6.81 11.72
C THR A 93 3.51 7.84 10.69
N ARG A 94 2.52 8.59 10.15
CA ARG A 94 2.80 9.65 9.18
C ARG A 94 3.67 10.78 9.73
N LYS A 95 3.75 10.89 11.06
CA LYS A 95 4.53 11.94 11.72
C LYS A 95 6.02 11.60 11.83
N MET A 96 6.40 10.36 11.59
CA MET A 96 7.79 9.95 11.66
C MET A 96 8.60 10.59 10.54
N PRO A 97 9.75 11.23 10.84
CA PRO A 97 10.58 11.86 9.81
C PRO A 97 11.01 10.89 8.70
N GLU A 98 11.35 9.64 9.07
CA GLU A 98 11.74 8.61 8.11
C GLU A 98 10.61 8.27 7.13
N VAL A 99 9.37 8.25 7.62
CA VAL A 99 8.19 8.00 6.78
C VAL A 99 8.00 9.16 5.81
N GLN A 100 8.05 10.40 6.30
CA GLN A 100 7.89 11.59 5.45
C GLN A 100 8.97 11.67 4.38
N GLU A 101 10.21 11.39 4.74
CA GLU A 101 11.33 11.40 3.80
C GLU A 101 11.12 10.37 2.69
N LEU A 102 10.70 9.17 3.04
CA LEU A 102 10.46 8.12 2.04
C LEU A 102 9.24 8.43 1.17
N VAL A 103 8.18 8.98 1.76
CA VAL A 103 7.01 9.44 1.00
C VAL A 103 7.42 10.47 -0.05
N ASP A 104 8.26 11.44 0.33
CA ASP A 104 8.74 12.46 -0.61
C ASP A 104 9.56 11.86 -1.74
N LYS A 105 10.42 10.90 -1.45
CA LYS A 105 11.20 10.19 -2.47
C LYS A 105 10.32 9.42 -3.45
N VAL A 106 9.33 8.71 -2.95
CA VAL A 106 8.41 7.96 -3.81
C VAL A 106 7.60 8.91 -4.69
N TYR A 107 7.13 10.03 -4.13
CA TYR A 107 6.46 11.07 -4.90
C TYR A 107 7.34 11.59 -6.02
N GLU A 108 8.60 11.82 -5.74
CA GLU A 108 9.56 12.28 -6.76
C GLU A 108 9.67 11.29 -7.91
N TYR A 109 9.80 10.00 -7.60
CA TYR A 109 9.87 8.95 -8.62
C TYR A 109 8.60 8.87 -9.46
N VAL A 110 7.44 8.95 -8.83
CA VAL A 110 6.15 8.94 -9.52
C VAL A 110 6.00 10.18 -10.40
N SER A 111 6.37 11.35 -9.89
CA SER A 111 6.30 12.61 -10.63
C SER A 111 7.19 12.61 -11.86
N ARG A 112 8.40 12.07 -11.74
CA ARG A 112 9.33 11.95 -12.87
C ARG A 112 8.75 11.08 -13.98
N SER A 113 8.10 9.97 -13.62
CA SER A 113 7.48 9.11 -14.61
C SER A 113 6.33 9.81 -15.34
N SER A 114 5.57 10.63 -14.62
CA SER A 114 4.51 11.43 -15.20
C SER A 114 5.04 12.52 -16.13
N LEU A 115 6.12 13.19 -15.73
CA LEU A 115 6.78 14.21 -16.55
C LEU A 115 7.33 13.63 -17.85
N LEU A 116 8.00 12.48 -17.78
CA LEU A 116 8.52 11.80 -18.96
C LEU A 116 7.42 11.47 -19.97
N ARG A 117 6.22 11.20 -19.49
CA ARG A 117 5.07 10.93 -20.32
C ARG A 117 4.67 12.12 -21.21
N TYR A 118 4.88 13.34 -20.70
CA TYR A 118 4.50 14.56 -21.43
C TYR A 118 5.56 15.02 -22.44
N TYR A 119 6.81 14.63 -22.25
CA TYR A 119 7.91 15.08 -23.08
C TYR A 119 8.34 14.08 -24.15
N ILE A 120 7.77 12.90 -24.14
CA ILE A 120 8.01 11.90 -25.17
C ILE A 120 6.95 11.99 -26.26
#